data_00b992d6fddc6b76d279706a9d19245e
#
_entry.id   00b992d6fddc6b76d279706a9d19245e
#
_cell.length_a   1.000
_cell.length_b   1.000
_cell.length_c   1.000
_cell.angle_alpha   90.00
_cell.angle_beta   90.00
_cell.angle_gamma   90.00
#
_symmetry.space_group_name_H-M   'P 1'
#
loop_
_entity.id
_entity.type
_entity.pdbx_description
1 polymer ?
#
loop_
_entity_poly.entity_id
_entity_poly.type
_entity_poly.pdbx_seq_one_letter_code
_entity_poly.pdbx_strand_id
1 'polypeptide(L)'
;KTLEEPPAHVIFVLATTEVHKVLPTIISRCQRFDFGRVSNNDLKQRIKTVLESENVNFEEEAVDLVAELADGGVRDSLGIVDQALAYSGGDLKASDIREIYGVVSTNEAIEFLSTCRKGDIESTLKTINLFEQKGFDIARFTSTLIDVLKEFIVYKKTKKLELLKL
;
A
#
# COMPACT_ATOMS: atom_id res chain seq x y z
N LYS A 1 10.81 40.05 3.00
CA LYS A 1 10.83 40.88 4.23
C LYS A 1 10.02 40.28 5.38
N THR A 2 8.78 39.85 5.18
CA THR A 2 7.89 39.35 6.26
C THR A 2 8.38 38.02 6.90
N LEU A 3 9.12 37.21 6.20
CA LEU A 3 9.76 35.97 6.72
C LEU A 3 11.07 36.27 7.48
N GLU A 4 11.69 37.44 7.25
CA GLU A 4 12.93 37.85 7.92
C GLU A 4 12.63 38.52 9.26
N GLU A 5 11.55 39.28 9.29
CA GLU A 5 11.07 40.00 10.48
C GLU A 5 9.56 39.75 10.65
N PRO A 6 9.17 38.53 11.11
CA PRO A 6 7.75 38.22 11.30
C PRO A 6 7.17 39.01 12.44
N PRO A 7 5.92 39.51 12.32
CA PRO A 7 5.22 40.13 13.46
C PRO A 7 5.12 39.13 14.62
N ALA A 8 5.19 39.61 15.84
CA ALA A 8 5.26 38.75 17.05
C ALA A 8 4.08 37.78 17.23
N HIS A 9 2.96 38.02 16.55
CA HIS A 9 1.74 37.21 16.60
C HIS A 9 1.57 36.29 15.37
N VAL A 10 2.57 36.21 14.46
CA VAL A 10 2.48 35.45 13.21
C VAL A 10 3.45 34.26 13.24
N ILE A 11 2.94 33.07 12.97
CA ILE A 11 3.72 31.85 12.79
C ILE A 11 3.52 31.40 11.35
N PHE A 12 4.65 31.15 10.63
CA PHE A 12 4.63 30.58 9.30
C PHE A 12 4.83 29.07 9.39
N VAL A 13 3.91 28.30 8.82
CA VAL A 13 4.04 26.84 8.66
C VAL A 13 4.09 26.54 7.17
N LEU A 14 5.20 25.97 6.73
CA LEU A 14 5.44 25.55 5.35
C LEU A 14 5.47 24.03 5.31
N ALA A 15 4.64 23.42 4.47
CA ALA A 15 4.61 21.98 4.28
C ALA A 15 4.84 21.64 2.80
N THR A 16 5.78 20.74 2.52
CA THR A 16 6.10 20.31 1.17
C THR A 16 6.69 18.90 1.18
N THR A 17 6.43 18.14 0.14
CA THR A 17 7.12 16.87 -0.14
C THR A 17 8.42 17.08 -0.93
N GLU A 18 8.64 18.29 -1.49
CA GLU A 18 9.75 18.61 -2.38
C GLU A 18 10.63 19.73 -1.79
N VAL A 19 11.37 19.39 -0.74
CA VAL A 19 12.25 20.36 -0.04
C VAL A 19 13.27 20.98 -0.98
N HIS A 20 13.75 20.26 -1.99
CA HIS A 20 14.72 20.75 -2.97
C HIS A 20 14.20 21.88 -3.87
N LYS A 21 12.89 22.06 -3.95
CA LYS A 21 12.26 23.18 -4.68
C LYS A 21 12.08 24.44 -3.82
N VAL A 22 12.27 24.33 -2.51
CA VAL A 22 12.17 25.48 -1.60
C VAL A 22 13.48 26.26 -1.63
N LEU A 23 13.36 27.57 -1.76
CA LEU A 23 14.53 28.46 -1.81
C LEU A 23 15.39 28.31 -0.55
N PRO A 24 16.73 28.24 -0.69
CA PRO A 24 17.65 28.15 0.48
C PRO A 24 17.47 29.29 1.50
N THR A 25 17.09 30.47 1.02
CA THR A 25 16.79 31.65 1.84
C THR A 25 15.59 31.45 2.76
N ILE A 26 14.65 30.60 2.41
CA ILE A 26 13.49 30.23 3.23
C ILE A 26 13.91 29.14 4.22
N ILE A 27 14.58 28.10 3.73
CA ILE A 27 15.04 26.97 4.55
C ILE A 27 15.93 27.44 5.71
N SER A 28 16.82 28.42 5.47
CA SER A 28 17.73 28.95 6.47
C SER A 28 17.05 29.75 7.59
N ARG A 29 15.78 30.10 7.43
CA ARG A 29 14.97 30.89 8.40
C ARG A 29 13.87 30.08 9.06
N CYS A 30 13.77 28.79 8.74
CA CYS A 30 12.74 27.90 9.26
C CYS A 30 13.38 26.76 10.07
N GLN A 31 12.69 26.34 11.11
CA GLN A 31 13.01 25.06 11.74
C GLN A 31 12.42 23.95 10.87
N ARG A 32 13.26 22.99 10.45
CA ARG A 32 12.86 21.88 9.61
C ARG A 32 12.48 20.66 10.45
N PHE A 33 11.35 20.06 10.10
CA PHE A 33 10.89 18.79 10.62
C PHE A 33 10.64 17.84 9.46
N ASP A 34 11.34 16.70 9.44
CA ASP A 34 11.16 15.68 8.42
C ASP A 34 10.19 14.61 8.94
N PHE A 35 9.09 14.42 8.22
CA PHE A 35 8.11 13.38 8.50
C PHE A 35 8.32 12.23 7.51
N GLY A 36 8.68 11.05 8.03
CA GLY A 36 8.80 9.84 7.24
C GLY A 36 7.46 9.13 7.03
N ARG A 37 7.46 8.10 6.19
CA ARG A 37 6.33 7.17 6.07
C ARG A 37 6.14 6.41 7.36
N VAL A 38 4.89 6.13 7.71
CA VAL A 38 4.55 5.29 8.87
C VAL A 38 4.90 3.84 8.54
N SER A 39 5.43 3.10 9.51
CA SER A 39 5.73 1.68 9.31
C SER A 39 4.42 0.88 9.11
N ASN A 40 4.48 -0.21 8.34
CA ASN A 40 3.30 -1.05 8.12
C ASN A 40 2.72 -1.56 9.45
N ASN A 41 3.55 -1.88 10.44
CA ASN A 41 3.07 -2.34 11.75
C ASN A 41 2.30 -1.25 12.50
N ASP A 42 2.83 -0.04 12.54
CA ASP A 42 2.15 1.09 13.20
C ASP A 42 0.86 1.46 12.45
N LEU A 43 0.88 1.35 11.12
CA LEU A 43 -0.29 1.61 10.29
C LEU A 43 -1.40 0.59 10.54
N LYS A 44 -1.07 -0.71 10.58
CA LYS A 44 -1.99 -1.79 10.94
C LYS A 44 -2.60 -1.56 12.33
N GLN A 45 -1.77 -1.22 13.30
CA GLN A 45 -2.24 -0.94 14.65
C GLN A 45 -3.21 0.26 14.68
N ARG A 46 -2.90 1.32 13.93
CA ARG A 46 -3.78 2.48 13.82
C ARG A 46 -5.12 2.13 13.16
N ILE A 47 -5.10 1.37 12.07
CA ILE A 47 -6.31 0.91 11.38
C ILE A 47 -7.19 0.10 12.35
N LYS A 48 -6.61 -0.89 13.05
CA LYS A 48 -7.35 -1.71 14.04
C LYS A 48 -7.98 -0.85 15.12
N THR A 49 -7.22 0.09 15.70
CA THR A 49 -7.74 1.00 16.74
C THR A 49 -8.96 1.76 16.25
N VAL A 50 -8.96 2.22 14.98
CA VAL A 50 -10.10 2.94 14.41
C VAL A 50 -11.28 2.00 14.20
N LEU A 51 -11.08 0.81 13.59
CA LEU A 51 -12.13 -0.16 13.35
C LEU A 51 -12.79 -0.64 14.65
N GLU A 52 -12.00 -0.89 15.69
CA GLU A 52 -12.50 -1.26 17.03
C GLU A 52 -13.32 -0.12 17.66
N SER A 53 -12.87 1.13 17.54
CA SER A 53 -13.60 2.28 18.08
C SER A 53 -14.95 2.52 17.40
N GLU A 54 -15.05 2.16 16.12
CA GLU A 54 -16.29 2.26 15.32
C GLU A 54 -17.15 0.97 15.38
N ASN A 55 -16.71 -0.06 16.16
CA ASN A 55 -17.36 -1.36 16.26
C ASN A 55 -17.55 -2.08 14.90
N VAL A 56 -16.56 -1.97 14.03
CA VAL A 56 -16.54 -2.61 12.71
C VAL A 56 -15.85 -3.96 12.81
N ASN A 57 -16.49 -5.02 12.28
CA ASN A 57 -15.82 -6.32 12.13
C ASN A 57 -14.81 -6.27 10.98
N PHE A 58 -13.66 -6.92 11.15
CA PHE A 58 -12.62 -6.94 10.14
C PHE A 58 -11.85 -8.26 10.10
N GLU A 59 -11.35 -8.60 8.94
CA GLU A 59 -10.39 -9.67 8.73
C GLU A 59 -8.96 -9.12 8.92
N GLU A 60 -8.08 -9.88 9.58
CA GLU A 60 -6.66 -9.51 9.73
C GLU A 60 -5.99 -9.29 8.36
N GLU A 61 -6.29 -10.18 7.40
CA GLU A 61 -5.80 -10.09 6.03
C GLU A 61 -6.25 -8.78 5.35
N ALA A 62 -7.45 -8.29 5.64
CA ALA A 62 -7.93 -7.02 5.12
C ALA A 62 -7.12 -5.84 5.65
N VAL A 63 -6.80 -5.84 6.95
CA VAL A 63 -5.95 -4.81 7.57
C VAL A 63 -4.55 -4.84 6.98
N ASP A 64 -4.00 -6.03 6.75
CA ASP A 64 -2.69 -6.21 6.13
C ASP A 64 -2.66 -5.61 4.72
N LEU A 65 -3.68 -5.91 3.93
CA LEU A 65 -3.82 -5.42 2.57
C LEU A 65 -4.02 -3.90 2.51
N VAL A 66 -4.82 -3.32 3.40
CA VAL A 66 -4.97 -1.85 3.51
C VAL A 66 -3.64 -1.18 3.82
N ALA A 67 -2.87 -1.71 4.78
CA ALA A 67 -1.58 -1.14 5.16
C ALA A 67 -0.56 -1.20 4.02
N GLU A 68 -0.57 -2.29 3.25
CA GLU A 68 0.27 -2.45 2.06
C GLU A 68 -0.12 -1.45 0.96
N LEU A 69 -1.42 -1.33 0.68
CA LEU A 69 -1.94 -0.42 -0.34
C LEU A 69 -1.67 1.05 -0.03
N ALA A 70 -1.72 1.43 1.25
CA ALA A 70 -1.53 2.79 1.72
C ALA A 70 -0.07 3.25 1.74
N ASP A 71 0.90 2.34 1.62
CA ASP A 71 2.34 2.63 1.51
C ASP A 71 2.83 3.67 2.54
N GLY A 72 2.43 3.51 3.80
CA GLY A 72 2.81 4.39 4.91
C GLY A 72 1.97 5.67 5.04
N GLY A 73 0.92 5.85 4.24
CA GLY A 73 0.00 6.99 4.29
C GLY A 73 -1.20 6.72 5.22
N VAL A 74 -1.27 7.40 6.38
CA VAL A 74 -2.41 7.23 7.31
C VAL A 74 -3.73 7.69 6.70
N ARG A 75 -3.73 8.82 5.98
CA ARG A 75 -4.94 9.31 5.30
C ARG A 75 -5.40 8.33 4.23
N ASP A 76 -4.46 7.81 3.45
CA ASP A 76 -4.76 6.89 2.37
C ASP A 76 -5.31 5.57 2.93
N SER A 77 -4.75 5.05 4.04
CA SER A 77 -5.26 3.84 4.69
C SER A 77 -6.70 3.99 5.16
N LEU A 78 -7.04 5.11 5.79
CA LEU A 78 -8.42 5.35 6.23
C LEU A 78 -9.37 5.55 5.04
N GLY A 79 -8.92 6.19 3.96
CA GLY A 79 -9.70 6.32 2.73
C GLY A 79 -10.00 4.96 2.07
N ILE A 80 -9.03 4.03 2.08
CA ILE A 80 -9.22 2.65 1.62
C ILE A 80 -10.26 1.93 2.50
N VAL A 81 -10.15 2.07 3.82
CA VAL A 81 -11.11 1.47 4.77
C VAL A 81 -12.51 2.00 4.52
N ASP A 82 -12.69 3.33 4.44
CA ASP A 82 -14.00 3.94 4.21
C ASP A 82 -14.64 3.44 2.90
N GLN A 83 -13.85 3.35 1.84
CA GLN A 83 -14.32 2.85 0.55
C GLN A 83 -14.72 1.37 0.61
N ALA A 84 -13.93 0.54 1.29
CA ALA A 84 -14.22 -0.87 1.45
C ALA A 84 -15.48 -1.11 2.29
N LEU A 85 -15.66 -0.37 3.39
CA LEU A 85 -16.85 -0.44 4.24
C LEU A 85 -18.13 0.02 3.50
N ALA A 86 -18.01 1.07 2.69
CA ALA A 86 -19.12 1.54 1.87
C ALA A 86 -19.55 0.48 0.80
N TYR A 87 -18.58 -0.28 0.30
CA TYR A 87 -18.82 -1.35 -0.68
C TYR A 87 -19.42 -2.60 -0.03
N SER A 88 -18.88 -3.05 1.10
CA SER A 88 -19.29 -4.28 1.79
C SER A 88 -20.58 -4.14 2.60
N GLY A 89 -20.97 -2.93 2.95
CA GLY A 89 -22.12 -2.66 3.82
C GLY A 89 -21.85 -2.83 5.32
N GLY A 90 -20.56 -2.80 5.74
CA GLY A 90 -20.23 -2.68 7.17
C GLY A 90 -19.09 -3.53 7.71
N ASP A 91 -18.70 -4.62 7.03
CA ASP A 91 -17.58 -5.46 7.46
C ASP A 91 -16.36 -5.21 6.55
N LEU A 92 -15.15 -5.20 7.09
CA LEU A 92 -13.93 -5.05 6.31
C LEU A 92 -13.36 -6.42 5.91
N LYS A 93 -13.49 -6.78 4.62
CA LYS A 93 -13.06 -8.06 4.07
C LYS A 93 -11.95 -7.86 3.02
N ALA A 94 -10.99 -8.77 3.02
CA ALA A 94 -9.89 -8.74 2.05
C ALA A 94 -10.37 -8.94 0.60
N SER A 95 -11.43 -9.76 0.39
CA SER A 95 -12.06 -9.97 -0.93
C SER A 95 -12.54 -8.67 -1.56
N ASP A 96 -13.20 -7.82 -0.76
CA ASP A 96 -13.82 -6.58 -1.23
C ASP A 96 -12.74 -5.55 -1.61
N ILE A 97 -11.69 -5.47 -0.79
CA ILE A 97 -10.53 -4.61 -1.08
C ILE A 97 -9.84 -5.05 -2.39
N ARG A 98 -9.65 -6.36 -2.58
CA ARG A 98 -9.05 -6.88 -3.81
C ARG A 98 -9.89 -6.55 -5.04
N GLU A 99 -11.21 -6.64 -4.92
CA GLU A 99 -12.13 -6.31 -6.01
C GLU A 99 -12.10 -4.82 -6.35
N ILE A 100 -12.18 -3.94 -5.34
CA ILE A 100 -12.16 -2.49 -5.52
C ILE A 100 -10.85 -2.00 -6.14
N TYR A 101 -9.72 -2.53 -5.65
CA TYR A 101 -8.39 -2.05 -6.04
C TYR A 101 -7.70 -2.90 -7.12
N GLY A 102 -8.38 -3.91 -7.64
CA GLY A 102 -7.85 -4.78 -8.69
C GLY A 102 -6.57 -5.50 -8.27
N VAL A 103 -6.51 -5.96 -7.01
CA VAL A 103 -5.32 -6.63 -6.44
C VAL A 103 -5.43 -8.12 -6.61
N VAL A 104 -4.49 -8.69 -7.34
CA VAL A 104 -4.37 -10.14 -7.49
C VAL A 104 -3.76 -10.76 -6.23
N SER A 105 -4.35 -11.83 -5.73
CA SER A 105 -3.83 -12.55 -4.57
C SER A 105 -2.51 -13.26 -4.88
N THR A 106 -1.70 -13.50 -3.84
CA THR A 106 -0.46 -14.27 -3.95
C THR A 106 -0.70 -15.67 -4.55
N ASN A 107 -1.81 -16.32 -4.20
CA ASN A 107 -2.16 -17.65 -4.74
C ASN A 107 -2.43 -17.60 -6.24
N GLU A 108 -3.19 -16.61 -6.72
CA GLU A 108 -3.44 -16.42 -8.16
C GLU A 108 -2.13 -16.11 -8.91
N ALA A 109 -1.24 -15.33 -8.30
CA ALA A 109 0.08 -15.04 -8.88
C ALA A 109 0.94 -16.31 -8.98
N ILE A 110 0.94 -17.17 -7.96
CA ILE A 110 1.63 -18.47 -7.98
C ILE A 110 1.05 -19.40 -9.05
N GLU A 111 -0.27 -19.48 -9.16
CA GLU A 111 -0.96 -20.28 -10.17
C GLU A 111 -0.60 -19.80 -11.59
N PHE A 112 -0.64 -18.49 -11.82
CA PHE A 112 -0.21 -17.88 -13.07
C PHE A 112 1.24 -18.25 -13.43
N LEU A 113 2.18 -18.10 -12.48
CA LEU A 113 3.59 -18.49 -12.69
C LEU A 113 3.74 -19.99 -12.96
N SER A 114 2.93 -20.84 -12.31
CA SER A 114 2.92 -22.28 -12.58
C SER A 114 2.46 -22.59 -14.00
N THR A 115 1.44 -21.89 -14.50
CA THR A 115 0.92 -22.03 -15.87
C THR A 115 1.97 -21.59 -16.89
N CYS A 116 2.63 -20.44 -16.66
CA CYS A 116 3.74 -19.98 -17.50
C CYS A 116 4.88 -21.00 -17.56
N ARG A 117 5.24 -21.60 -16.42
CA ARG A 117 6.31 -22.62 -16.34
C ARG A 117 5.98 -23.88 -17.13
N LYS A 118 4.70 -24.26 -17.23
CA LYS A 118 4.26 -25.41 -18.02
C LYS A 118 4.29 -25.14 -19.53
N GLY A 119 4.48 -23.89 -19.95
CA GLY A 119 4.45 -23.47 -21.35
C GLY A 119 3.06 -23.40 -21.95
N ASP A 120 2.00 -23.36 -21.10
CA ASP A 120 0.63 -23.23 -21.56
C ASP A 120 0.32 -21.78 -21.89
N ILE A 121 0.67 -21.39 -23.13
CA ILE A 121 0.52 -20.04 -23.64
C ILE A 121 -0.96 -19.65 -23.70
N GLU A 122 -1.84 -20.58 -24.08
CA GLU A 122 -3.26 -20.29 -24.23
C GLU A 122 -3.90 -19.89 -22.89
N SER A 123 -3.70 -20.69 -21.84
CA SER A 123 -4.19 -20.40 -20.49
C SER A 123 -3.55 -19.14 -19.92
N THR A 124 -2.27 -18.90 -20.16
CA THR A 124 -1.56 -17.68 -19.73
C THR A 124 -2.20 -16.43 -20.31
N LEU A 125 -2.43 -16.42 -21.64
CA LEU A 125 -3.08 -15.27 -22.31
C LEU A 125 -4.53 -15.08 -21.88
N LYS A 126 -5.29 -16.16 -21.68
CA LYS A 126 -6.66 -16.08 -21.16
C LYS A 126 -6.71 -15.43 -19.77
N THR A 127 -5.77 -15.79 -18.88
CA THR A 127 -5.69 -15.20 -17.53
C THR A 127 -5.39 -13.73 -17.58
N ILE A 128 -4.44 -13.28 -18.42
CA ILE A 128 -4.11 -11.85 -18.59
C ILE A 128 -5.33 -11.08 -19.09
N ASN A 129 -5.99 -11.58 -20.14
CA ASN A 129 -7.19 -10.95 -20.68
C ASN A 129 -8.32 -10.87 -19.65
N LEU A 130 -8.48 -11.90 -18.81
CA LEU A 130 -9.47 -11.91 -17.74
C LEU A 130 -9.18 -10.83 -16.68
N PHE A 131 -7.91 -10.67 -16.29
CA PHE A 131 -7.51 -9.64 -15.35
C PHE A 131 -7.73 -8.23 -15.92
N GLU A 132 -7.41 -8.02 -17.20
CA GLU A 132 -7.65 -6.74 -17.89
C GLU A 132 -9.15 -6.43 -17.95
N GLN A 133 -10.00 -7.41 -18.31
CA GLN A 133 -11.46 -7.25 -18.36
C GLN A 133 -12.08 -6.96 -16.99
N LYS A 134 -11.50 -7.50 -15.91
CA LYS A 134 -11.91 -7.23 -14.53
C LYS A 134 -11.35 -5.92 -13.98
N GLY A 135 -10.57 -5.18 -14.75
CA GLY A 135 -9.97 -3.91 -14.34
C GLY A 135 -8.81 -4.05 -13.34
N PHE A 136 -8.16 -5.21 -13.28
CA PHE A 136 -6.99 -5.39 -12.42
C PHE A 136 -5.82 -4.53 -12.89
N ASP A 137 -5.06 -3.98 -11.95
CA ASP A 137 -3.86 -3.21 -12.21
C ASP A 137 -2.71 -4.16 -12.63
N ILE A 138 -2.43 -4.20 -13.94
CA ILE A 138 -1.38 -5.04 -14.52
C ILE A 138 0.01 -4.67 -14.01
N ALA A 139 0.28 -3.39 -13.71
CA ALA A 139 1.56 -2.97 -13.16
C ALA A 139 1.73 -3.53 -11.74
N ARG A 140 0.69 -3.44 -10.91
CA ARG A 140 0.68 -4.03 -9.57
C ARG A 140 0.77 -5.55 -9.62
N PHE A 141 0.04 -6.21 -10.52
CA PHE A 141 0.15 -7.65 -10.75
C PHE A 141 1.59 -8.05 -11.08
N THR A 142 2.26 -7.31 -11.96
CA THR A 142 3.66 -7.54 -12.30
C THR A 142 4.57 -7.41 -11.07
N SER A 143 4.33 -6.41 -10.20
CA SER A 143 5.07 -6.27 -8.95
C SER A 143 4.87 -7.47 -8.02
N THR A 144 3.63 -7.95 -7.87
CA THR A 144 3.32 -9.16 -7.09
C THR A 144 4.06 -10.39 -7.64
N LEU A 145 4.10 -10.57 -8.97
CA LEU A 145 4.86 -11.67 -9.60
C LEU A 145 6.36 -11.57 -9.29
N ILE A 146 6.93 -10.37 -9.34
CA ILE A 146 8.34 -10.13 -9.01
C ILE A 146 8.61 -10.48 -7.55
N ASP A 147 7.74 -10.10 -6.63
CA ASP A 147 7.90 -10.38 -5.21
C ASP A 147 7.79 -11.89 -4.92
N VAL A 148 6.82 -12.58 -5.50
CA VAL A 148 6.73 -14.04 -5.42
C VAL A 148 8.00 -14.71 -5.95
N LEU A 149 8.54 -14.26 -7.09
CA LEU A 149 9.77 -14.81 -7.66
C LEU A 149 11.00 -14.54 -6.77
N LYS A 150 11.10 -13.37 -6.16
CA LYS A 150 12.16 -13.05 -5.18
C LYS A 150 12.09 -14.01 -3.98
N GLU A 151 10.91 -14.20 -3.42
CA GLU A 151 10.70 -15.12 -2.28
C GLU A 151 11.09 -16.57 -2.67
N PHE A 152 10.73 -17.01 -3.86
CA PHE A 152 11.19 -18.30 -4.38
C PHE A 152 12.71 -18.42 -4.46
N ILE A 153 13.40 -17.38 -4.93
CA ILE A 153 14.86 -17.36 -5.02
C ILE A 153 15.48 -17.39 -3.62
N VAL A 154 14.98 -16.59 -2.70
CA VAL A 154 15.45 -16.55 -1.30
C VAL A 154 15.29 -17.93 -0.67
N TYR A 155 14.09 -18.53 -0.75
CA TYR A 155 13.83 -19.84 -0.21
C TYR A 155 14.72 -20.93 -0.84
N LYS A 156 14.87 -20.92 -2.16
CA LYS A 156 15.71 -21.89 -2.88
C LYS A 156 17.18 -21.85 -2.42
N LYS A 157 17.69 -20.64 -2.10
CA LYS A 157 19.07 -20.43 -1.69
C LYS A 157 19.30 -20.67 -0.20
N THR A 158 18.37 -20.25 0.65
CA THR A 158 18.54 -20.25 2.11
C THR A 158 17.90 -21.44 2.80
N LYS A 159 16.83 -21.99 2.21
CA LYS A 159 15.93 -23.01 2.82
C LYS A 159 15.30 -22.56 4.13
N LYS A 160 15.28 -21.26 4.42
CA LYS A 160 14.73 -20.67 5.65
C LYS A 160 13.40 -19.97 5.35
N LEU A 161 12.32 -20.44 5.95
CA LEU A 161 10.99 -19.85 5.83
C LEU A 161 10.91 -18.49 6.57
N GLU A 162 11.68 -18.35 7.65
CA GLU A 162 11.73 -17.12 8.47
C GLU A 162 12.17 -15.87 7.71
N LEU A 163 12.81 -16.05 6.54
CA LEU A 163 13.28 -14.95 5.68
C LEU A 163 12.26 -14.56 4.61
N LEU A 164 11.15 -15.28 4.51
CA LEU A 164 10.08 -14.96 3.57
C LEU A 164 9.16 -13.89 4.16
N LYS A 165 8.64 -13.02 3.30
CA LYS A 165 7.73 -11.92 3.65
C LYS A 165 6.30 -12.14 3.14
N LEU A 166 6.06 -13.32 2.52
CA LEU A 166 4.72 -13.71 2.04
C LEU A 166 3.86 -14.21 3.17
#